data_b8d46d5698e5b2b6cddb37fba841c3de
#
_entry.id   b8d46d5698e5b2b6cddb37fba841c3de
#
_cell.length_a   1.000
_cell.length_b   1.000
_cell.length_c   1.000
_cell.angle_alpha   90.00
_cell.angle_beta   90.00
_cell.angle_gamma   90.00
#
_symmetry.space_group_name_H-M   'P 1'
#
loop_
_entity.id
_entity.type
_entity.pdbx_description
1 polymer ?
#
loop_
_entity_poly.entity_id
_entity_poly.type
_entity_poly.pdbx_seq_one_letter_code
_entity_poly.pdbx_strand_id
1 'polypeptide(L)'
;MKKIISVLCALCAFLAADEISISKSFIQSGTAKPALLFANIHIQSSAKLRNIGELTDKDRGTITTTLNAIIQDVKESEICTGGSYSINPIISYRDEKRVTIGQNVDFALHCKFVNEDLARYNALLKKINESIKKHPLLSLPQPAIESQITQVEINAKKEALFEEFLAKSGEITAHYSKILGKTCAVKQISTKDTSSAQIPRFAMAKAAMNATAEADSTHTKAPISEDAEVEIVVNLTLNCK
;
A
#
# COMPACT_ATOMS: atom_id res chain seq x y z
N MET A 1 -5.69 68.27 -45.71
CA MET A 1 -5.26 67.57 -44.44
C MET A 1 -6.30 66.58 -43.87
N LYS A 2 -7.58 66.60 -44.22
CA LYS A 2 -8.61 65.67 -43.69
C LYS A 2 -8.62 64.27 -44.32
N LYS A 3 -8.01 64.06 -45.49
CA LYS A 3 -7.98 62.73 -46.17
C LYS A 3 -6.82 61.77 -45.71
N ILE A 4 -5.76 62.28 -45.07
CA ILE A 4 -4.62 61.53 -44.65
C ILE A 4 -4.87 60.78 -43.28
N ILE A 5 -5.72 61.39 -42.43
CA ILE A 5 -6.10 60.84 -41.16
C ILE A 5 -6.99 59.59 -41.31
N SER A 6 -7.82 59.50 -42.35
CA SER A 6 -8.76 58.42 -42.59
C SER A 6 -8.04 57.09 -43.04
N VAL A 7 -6.88 57.21 -43.72
CA VAL A 7 -6.10 56.06 -44.19
C VAL A 7 -5.28 55.48 -43.07
N LEU A 8 -4.83 56.28 -42.10
CA LEU A 8 -4.03 55.77 -40.95
C LEU A 8 -4.91 55.01 -39.99
N CYS A 9 -6.21 55.34 -39.78
CA CYS A 9 -7.13 54.57 -38.96
C CYS A 9 -7.51 53.18 -39.58
N ALA A 10 -7.55 53.06 -40.90
CA ALA A 10 -7.87 51.83 -41.58
C ALA A 10 -6.70 50.81 -41.52
N LEU A 11 -5.43 51.27 -41.42
CA LEU A 11 -4.28 50.37 -41.25
C LEU A 11 -4.15 49.79 -39.84
N CYS A 12 -4.67 50.44 -38.82
CA CYS A 12 -4.65 49.91 -37.45
C CYS A 12 -5.70 48.82 -37.19
N ALA A 13 -6.71 48.66 -38.05
CA ALA A 13 -7.76 47.65 -37.88
C ALA A 13 -7.36 46.25 -38.37
N PHE A 14 -6.23 46.12 -39.12
CA PHE A 14 -5.76 44.83 -39.65
C PHE A 14 -4.72 44.09 -38.77
N LEU A 15 -4.40 44.59 -37.58
CA LEU A 15 -3.45 43.95 -36.67
C LEU A 15 -4.13 43.21 -35.49
N ALA A 16 -5.43 42.97 -35.54
CA ALA A 16 -6.04 41.97 -34.69
C ALA A 16 -5.63 40.59 -35.24
N ALA A 17 -4.40 40.15 -34.90
CA ALA A 17 -4.01 38.78 -35.15
C ALA A 17 -5.04 37.88 -34.50
N ASP A 18 -5.79 37.10 -35.31
CA ASP A 18 -6.73 36.09 -34.82
C ASP A 18 -6.03 35.13 -33.90
N GLU A 19 -6.08 35.42 -32.62
CA GLU A 19 -5.49 34.58 -31.57
C GLU A 19 -6.41 33.38 -31.34
N ILE A 20 -5.90 32.19 -31.60
CA ILE A 20 -6.64 30.94 -31.40
C ILE A 20 -6.18 30.30 -30.11
N SER A 21 -7.11 30.09 -29.19
CA SER A 21 -6.84 29.31 -27.98
C SER A 21 -7.37 27.89 -28.15
N ILE A 22 -6.48 26.88 -27.92
CA ILE A 22 -6.82 25.45 -27.99
C ILE A 22 -6.66 24.87 -26.61
N SER A 23 -7.73 24.28 -26.09
CA SER A 23 -7.68 23.53 -24.83
C SER A 23 -7.96 22.05 -25.10
N LYS A 24 -7.08 21.16 -24.60
CA LYS A 24 -7.22 19.71 -24.73
C LYS A 24 -6.86 19.00 -23.44
N SER A 25 -7.58 17.91 -23.18
CA SER A 25 -7.31 17.00 -22.07
C SER A 25 -6.65 15.73 -22.60
N PHE A 26 -5.61 15.29 -21.93
CA PHE A 26 -4.87 14.06 -22.21
C PHE A 26 -4.91 13.15 -20.99
N ILE A 27 -5.11 11.85 -21.21
CA ILE A 27 -5.00 10.84 -20.18
C ILE A 27 -3.61 10.23 -20.29
N GLN A 28 -2.87 10.24 -19.19
CA GLN A 28 -1.62 9.51 -19.05
C GLN A 28 -1.83 8.38 -18.05
N SER A 29 -1.45 7.17 -18.41
CA SER A 29 -1.58 5.98 -17.55
C SER A 29 -0.23 5.29 -17.36
N GLY A 30 -0.08 4.60 -16.26
CA GLY A 30 1.10 3.80 -15.96
C GLY A 30 0.84 2.93 -14.75
N THR A 31 1.80 2.09 -14.41
CA THR A 31 1.68 1.16 -13.28
C THR A 31 2.59 1.56 -12.13
N ALA A 32 2.09 1.44 -10.90
CA ALA A 32 2.87 1.53 -9.67
C ALA A 32 3.05 0.14 -9.07
N LYS A 33 4.28 -0.19 -8.68
CA LYS A 33 4.62 -1.46 -8.03
C LYS A 33 4.66 -1.27 -6.53
N PRO A 34 4.09 -2.20 -5.73
CA PRO A 34 4.24 -2.13 -4.29
C PRO A 34 5.69 -2.38 -3.89
N ALA A 35 6.27 -1.45 -3.13
CA ALA A 35 7.61 -1.58 -2.57
C ALA A 35 7.59 -2.18 -1.16
N LEU A 36 6.44 -2.14 -0.48
CA LEU A 36 6.30 -2.57 0.90
C LEU A 36 5.51 -3.88 1.03
N LEU A 37 6.02 -4.74 1.90
CA LEU A 37 5.39 -5.96 2.35
C LEU A 37 4.93 -5.79 3.80
N PHE A 38 3.76 -6.36 4.10
CA PHE A 38 3.15 -6.37 5.42
C PHE A 38 2.86 -7.80 5.83
N ALA A 39 3.11 -8.12 7.09
CA ALA A 39 2.74 -9.41 7.67
C ALA A 39 2.23 -9.22 9.09
N ASN A 40 1.17 -9.96 9.44
CA ASN A 40 0.65 -10.01 10.78
C ASN A 40 0.94 -11.39 11.38
N ILE A 41 1.74 -11.42 12.43
CA ILE A 41 2.06 -12.65 13.17
C ILE A 41 1.17 -12.69 14.41
N HIS A 42 0.34 -13.72 14.51
CA HIS A 42 -0.51 -13.95 15.67
C HIS A 42 -0.08 -15.21 16.39
N ILE A 43 0.28 -15.08 17.68
CA ILE A 43 0.47 -16.22 18.55
C ILE A 43 -0.76 -16.35 19.42
N GLN A 44 -1.33 -17.54 19.43
CA GLN A 44 -2.59 -17.83 20.09
C GLN A 44 -2.52 -19.08 20.96
N SER A 45 -3.55 -19.29 21.74
CA SER A 45 -3.71 -20.52 22.53
C SER A 45 -3.77 -21.76 21.65
N SER A 46 -3.02 -22.78 21.99
CA SER A 46 -3.21 -24.11 21.42
C SER A 46 -4.57 -24.71 21.86
N ALA A 47 -4.99 -25.78 21.18
CA ALA A 47 -6.19 -26.52 21.58
C ALA A 47 -6.07 -27.02 23.03
N LYS A 48 -4.86 -27.40 23.47
CA LYS A 48 -4.62 -27.83 24.83
C LYS A 48 -4.90 -26.72 25.84
N LEU A 49 -4.38 -25.52 25.62
CA LEU A 49 -4.58 -24.39 26.55
C LEU A 49 -6.04 -23.94 26.60
N ARG A 50 -6.75 -24.00 25.49
CA ARG A 50 -8.19 -23.64 25.43
C ARG A 50 -9.10 -24.58 26.24
N ASN A 51 -8.59 -25.73 26.66
CA ASN A 51 -9.32 -26.73 27.44
C ASN A 51 -8.78 -26.87 28.89
N ILE A 52 -7.85 -26.01 29.31
CA ILE A 52 -7.35 -25.95 30.69
C ILE A 52 -8.14 -24.94 31.47
N GLY A 53 -9.05 -25.39 32.35
CA GLY A 53 -9.87 -24.51 33.17
C GLY A 53 -9.06 -23.64 34.13
N GLU A 54 -8.04 -24.21 34.77
CA GLU A 54 -7.16 -23.49 35.68
C GLU A 54 -5.70 -23.55 35.21
N LEU A 55 -5.09 -22.39 35.02
CA LEU A 55 -3.70 -22.29 34.58
C LEU A 55 -2.79 -22.25 35.79
N THR A 56 -1.86 -23.22 35.88
CA THR A 56 -0.88 -23.24 36.97
C THR A 56 0.07 -22.03 36.86
N ASP A 57 0.65 -21.60 37.98
CA ASP A 57 1.66 -20.52 37.99
C ASP A 57 2.87 -20.88 37.14
N LYS A 58 3.26 -22.16 37.11
CA LYS A 58 4.33 -22.66 36.26
C LYS A 58 4.02 -22.49 34.79
N ASP A 59 2.81 -22.85 34.35
CA ASP A 59 2.41 -22.73 32.95
C ASP A 59 2.32 -21.26 32.56
N ARG A 60 1.73 -20.43 33.42
CA ARG A 60 1.67 -18.97 33.23
C ARG A 60 3.07 -18.35 33.09
N GLY A 61 3.97 -18.70 34.01
CA GLY A 61 5.38 -18.26 33.98
C GLY A 61 6.09 -18.69 32.68
N THR A 62 5.86 -19.92 32.23
CA THR A 62 6.44 -20.43 31.00
C THR A 62 5.93 -19.67 29.77
N ILE A 63 4.62 -19.44 29.64
CA ILE A 63 4.02 -18.66 28.57
C ILE A 63 4.62 -17.24 28.56
N THR A 64 4.64 -16.56 29.71
CA THR A 64 5.16 -15.20 29.86
C THR A 64 6.63 -15.11 29.45
N THR A 65 7.47 -16.03 29.91
CA THR A 65 8.89 -16.07 29.56
C THR A 65 9.10 -16.25 28.05
N THR A 66 8.31 -17.15 27.43
CA THR A 66 8.39 -17.38 25.98
C THR A 66 7.99 -16.13 25.18
N LEU A 67 6.89 -15.50 25.54
CA LEU A 67 6.41 -14.30 24.83
C LEU A 67 7.38 -13.12 25.02
N ASN A 68 7.97 -12.97 26.21
CA ASN A 68 8.98 -11.95 26.46
C ASN A 68 10.27 -12.18 25.65
N ALA A 69 10.71 -13.43 25.50
CA ALA A 69 11.84 -13.75 24.63
C ALA A 69 11.56 -13.40 23.17
N ILE A 70 10.35 -13.69 22.68
CA ILE A 70 9.91 -13.32 21.33
C ILE A 70 9.90 -11.78 21.16
N ILE A 71 9.42 -11.02 22.17
CA ILE A 71 9.45 -9.56 22.15
C ILE A 71 10.88 -9.04 22.00
N GLN A 72 11.84 -9.69 22.64
CA GLN A 72 13.25 -9.31 22.52
C GLN A 72 13.79 -9.58 21.11
N ASP A 73 13.54 -10.75 20.53
CA ASP A 73 13.91 -11.08 19.15
C ASP A 73 13.29 -10.08 18.15
N VAL A 74 12.04 -9.67 18.38
CA VAL A 74 11.33 -8.67 17.55
C VAL A 74 12.00 -7.30 17.62
N LYS A 75 12.38 -6.85 18.82
CA LYS A 75 13.09 -5.58 18.99
C LYS A 75 14.42 -5.57 18.25
N GLU A 76 15.15 -6.68 18.26
CA GLU A 76 16.42 -6.81 17.55
C GLU A 76 16.26 -6.86 16.03
N SER A 77 15.09 -7.28 15.56
CA SER A 77 14.81 -7.37 14.12
C SER A 77 14.53 -6.02 13.44
N GLU A 78 14.00 -5.04 14.18
CA GLU A 78 13.59 -3.71 13.71
C GLU A 78 12.55 -3.68 12.56
N ILE A 79 12.11 -4.84 12.05
CA ILE A 79 11.13 -4.94 10.96
C ILE A 79 9.70 -5.16 11.44
N CYS A 80 9.51 -5.47 12.71
CA CYS A 80 8.21 -5.70 13.31
C CYS A 80 8.01 -4.82 14.54
N THR A 81 6.75 -4.50 14.81
CA THR A 81 6.26 -3.76 15.98
C THR A 81 5.14 -4.53 16.67
N GLY A 82 4.78 -4.12 17.89
CA GLY A 82 3.75 -4.79 18.69
C GLY A 82 4.37 -5.62 19.81
N GLY A 83 3.74 -6.74 20.15
CA GLY A 83 4.22 -7.64 21.19
C GLY A 83 3.57 -7.43 22.57
N SER A 84 2.49 -6.64 22.65
CA SER A 84 1.62 -6.71 23.82
C SER A 84 0.86 -8.03 23.83
N TYR A 85 0.68 -8.62 24.99
CA TYR A 85 -0.07 -9.87 25.13
C TYR A 85 -0.98 -9.89 26.34
N SER A 86 -2.01 -10.72 26.26
CA SER A 86 -2.91 -11.00 27.38
C SER A 86 -3.15 -12.49 27.53
N ILE A 87 -3.38 -12.91 28.77
CA ILE A 87 -3.79 -14.28 29.12
C ILE A 87 -5.11 -14.15 29.88
N ASN A 88 -6.21 -14.55 29.24
CA ASN A 88 -7.55 -14.37 29.77
C ASN A 88 -8.28 -15.71 29.91
N PRO A 89 -9.08 -15.91 30.99
CA PRO A 89 -9.89 -17.11 31.11
C PRO A 89 -11.02 -17.11 30.07
N ILE A 90 -11.26 -18.26 29.46
CA ILE A 90 -12.45 -18.53 28.66
C ILE A 90 -13.57 -18.96 29.61
N ILE A 91 -14.64 -18.20 29.65
CA ILE A 91 -15.73 -18.38 30.60
C ILE A 91 -16.94 -18.98 29.90
N SER A 92 -17.55 -19.96 30.55
CA SER A 92 -18.85 -20.53 30.19
C SER A 92 -19.79 -20.42 31.36
N TYR A 93 -21.09 -20.36 31.10
CA TYR A 93 -22.13 -20.41 32.12
C TYR A 93 -22.83 -21.76 32.06
N ARG A 94 -22.77 -22.50 33.18
CA ARG A 94 -23.49 -23.78 33.39
C ARG A 94 -24.34 -23.67 34.65
N ASP A 95 -25.60 -23.95 34.54
CA ASP A 95 -26.55 -23.87 35.67
C ASP A 95 -26.44 -22.52 36.41
N GLU A 96 -26.43 -21.41 35.64
CA GLU A 96 -26.28 -20.03 36.14
C GLU A 96 -24.94 -19.74 36.85
N LYS A 97 -24.03 -20.69 36.91
CA LYS A 97 -22.70 -20.53 37.51
C LYS A 97 -21.65 -20.24 36.44
N ARG A 98 -20.80 -19.28 36.76
CA ARG A 98 -19.64 -18.93 35.96
C ARG A 98 -18.55 -19.99 36.14
N VAL A 99 -18.14 -20.64 35.05
CA VAL A 99 -17.11 -21.68 35.06
C VAL A 99 -16.03 -21.30 34.04
N THR A 100 -14.77 -21.35 34.44
CA THR A 100 -13.64 -21.22 33.50
C THR A 100 -13.44 -22.55 32.78
N ILE A 101 -13.55 -22.54 31.46
CA ILE A 101 -13.44 -23.74 30.63
C ILE A 101 -12.10 -23.84 29.89
N GLY A 102 -11.34 -22.74 29.86
CA GLY A 102 -10.05 -22.66 29.16
C GLY A 102 -9.36 -21.34 29.36
N GLN A 103 -8.22 -21.17 28.68
CA GLN A 103 -7.46 -19.92 28.67
C GLN A 103 -7.22 -19.46 27.25
N ASN A 104 -7.28 -18.16 27.03
CA ASN A 104 -6.97 -17.52 25.76
C ASN A 104 -5.72 -16.66 25.91
N VAL A 105 -4.76 -16.86 24.99
CA VAL A 105 -3.60 -15.99 24.79
C VAL A 105 -3.82 -15.25 23.50
N ASP A 106 -3.62 -13.96 23.53
CA ASP A 106 -3.62 -13.09 22.37
C ASP A 106 -2.31 -12.30 22.35
N PHE A 107 -1.56 -12.45 21.27
CA PHE A 107 -0.30 -11.75 21.02
C PHE A 107 -0.19 -11.46 19.53
N ALA A 108 0.01 -10.22 19.19
CA ALA A 108 0.10 -9.77 17.80
C ALA A 108 1.35 -8.95 17.52
N LEU A 109 1.96 -9.21 16.37
CA LEU A 109 3.06 -8.43 15.80
C LEU A 109 2.65 -7.94 14.41
N HIS A 110 3.02 -6.73 14.10
CA HIS A 110 2.84 -6.11 12.79
C HIS A 110 4.21 -5.88 12.17
N CYS A 111 4.49 -6.54 11.07
CA CYS A 111 5.75 -6.45 10.35
C CYS A 111 5.56 -5.64 9.08
N LYS A 112 6.50 -4.73 8.82
CA LYS A 112 6.54 -3.89 7.63
C LYS A 112 7.97 -3.88 7.12
N PHE A 113 8.20 -4.32 5.89
CA PHE A 113 9.53 -4.50 5.34
C PHE A 113 9.51 -4.40 3.81
N VAL A 114 10.69 -4.20 3.21
CA VAL A 114 10.89 -4.24 1.76
C VAL A 114 11.22 -5.66 1.30
N ASN A 115 11.15 -5.91 0.00
CA ASN A 115 11.37 -7.26 -0.55
C ASN A 115 12.78 -7.82 -0.23
N GLU A 116 13.78 -6.96 -0.14
CA GLU A 116 15.15 -7.29 0.23
C GLU A 116 15.28 -7.83 1.66
N ASP A 117 14.39 -7.41 2.57
CA ASP A 117 14.33 -7.85 3.97
C ASP A 117 13.54 -9.15 4.19
N LEU A 118 13.00 -9.77 3.13
CA LEU A 118 12.22 -11.01 3.23
C LEU A 118 13.00 -12.13 3.92
N ALA A 119 14.31 -12.23 3.65
CA ALA A 119 15.18 -13.22 4.30
C ALA A 119 15.29 -12.96 5.83
N ARG A 120 15.36 -11.69 6.24
CA ARG A 120 15.40 -11.27 7.65
C ARG A 120 14.07 -11.56 8.35
N TYR A 121 12.95 -11.30 7.67
CA TYR A 121 11.62 -11.67 8.16
C TYR A 121 11.50 -13.19 8.36
N ASN A 122 11.90 -14.00 7.39
CA ASN A 122 11.86 -15.45 7.48
C ASN A 122 12.75 -15.98 8.62
N ALA A 123 13.93 -15.39 8.84
CA ALA A 123 14.80 -15.74 9.96
C ALA A 123 14.14 -15.44 11.31
N LEU A 124 13.47 -14.28 11.45
CA LEU A 124 12.69 -13.94 12.65
C LEU A 124 11.53 -14.94 12.86
N LEU A 125 10.76 -15.21 11.80
CA LEU A 125 9.63 -16.16 11.88
C LEU A 125 10.10 -17.56 12.31
N LYS A 126 11.27 -18.00 11.82
CA LYS A 126 11.89 -19.26 12.24
C LYS A 126 12.22 -19.27 13.74
N LYS A 127 12.85 -18.22 14.28
CA LYS A 127 13.14 -18.09 15.71
C LYS A 127 11.87 -18.15 16.55
N ILE A 128 10.82 -17.42 16.15
CA ILE A 128 9.51 -17.42 16.81
C ILE A 128 8.93 -18.83 16.82
N ASN A 129 8.92 -19.51 15.66
CA ASN A 129 8.40 -20.87 15.54
C ASN A 129 9.16 -21.88 16.44
N GLU A 130 10.49 -21.79 16.47
CA GLU A 130 11.33 -22.62 17.34
C GLU A 130 11.02 -22.39 18.83
N SER A 131 10.75 -21.14 19.23
CA SER A 131 10.34 -20.80 20.58
C SER A 131 8.96 -21.37 20.93
N ILE A 132 8.01 -21.26 20.00
CA ILE A 132 6.64 -21.77 20.18
C ILE A 132 6.61 -23.32 20.20
N LYS A 133 7.34 -23.98 19.32
CA LYS A 133 7.42 -25.48 19.28
C LYS A 133 7.84 -26.10 20.59
N LYS A 134 8.58 -25.39 21.43
CA LYS A 134 8.98 -25.86 22.79
C LYS A 134 7.82 -25.82 23.80
N HIS A 135 6.71 -25.16 23.46
CA HIS A 135 5.60 -24.91 24.38
C HIS A 135 4.27 -25.40 23.83
N PRO A 136 3.77 -26.56 24.28
CA PRO A 136 2.53 -27.16 23.74
C PRO A 136 1.25 -26.35 24.06
N LEU A 137 1.39 -25.26 24.84
CA LEU A 137 0.25 -24.38 25.20
C LEU A 137 0.04 -23.25 24.21
N LEU A 138 1.03 -22.95 23.35
CA LEU A 138 0.97 -21.90 22.36
C LEU A 138 0.89 -22.48 20.94
N SER A 139 0.39 -21.69 20.01
CA SER A 139 0.23 -22.04 18.60
C SER A 139 0.58 -20.84 17.76
N LEU A 140 1.31 -21.06 16.65
CA LEU A 140 1.66 -20.07 15.66
C LEU A 140 1.02 -20.47 14.32
N PRO A 141 -0.14 -19.90 13.94
CA PRO A 141 -0.64 -20.05 12.59
C PRO A 141 0.34 -19.43 11.59
N GLN A 142 0.42 -19.98 10.40
CA GLN A 142 1.29 -19.44 9.36
C GLN A 142 0.84 -18.04 8.97
N PRO A 143 1.69 -17.00 9.11
CA PRO A 143 1.35 -15.65 8.71
C PRO A 143 1.27 -15.53 7.19
N ALA A 144 0.30 -14.75 6.70
CA ALA A 144 0.28 -14.32 5.32
C ALA A 144 1.12 -13.06 5.14
N ILE A 145 1.79 -12.95 4.01
CA ILE A 145 2.45 -11.71 3.58
C ILE A 145 1.55 -11.05 2.54
N GLU A 146 1.30 -9.77 2.72
CA GLU A 146 0.53 -8.93 1.81
C GLU A 146 1.43 -7.83 1.25
N SER A 147 1.27 -7.51 -0.03
CA SER A 147 1.88 -6.33 -0.64
C SER A 147 0.88 -5.19 -0.67
N GLN A 148 1.30 -3.99 -0.38
CA GLN A 148 0.45 -2.82 -0.41
C GLN A 148 1.14 -1.66 -1.11
N ILE A 149 0.39 -1.01 -2.00
CA ILE A 149 0.84 0.23 -2.64
C ILE A 149 0.47 1.38 -1.73
N THR A 150 1.45 2.20 -1.39
CA THR A 150 1.27 3.36 -0.54
C THR A 150 0.85 4.60 -1.35
N GLN A 151 0.22 5.57 -0.68
CA GLN A 151 -0.11 6.84 -1.32
C GLN A 151 1.14 7.59 -1.83
N VAL A 152 2.29 7.37 -1.19
CA VAL A 152 3.58 7.93 -1.60
C VAL A 152 3.99 7.39 -2.97
N GLU A 153 3.87 6.07 -3.20
CA GLU A 153 4.18 5.42 -4.48
C GLU A 153 3.23 5.86 -5.58
N ILE A 154 1.93 5.98 -5.26
CA ILE A 154 0.92 6.50 -6.20
C ILE A 154 1.26 7.94 -6.60
N ASN A 155 1.58 8.79 -5.63
CA ASN A 155 1.91 10.20 -5.91
C ASN A 155 3.22 10.33 -6.70
N ALA A 156 4.24 9.55 -6.38
CA ALA A 156 5.49 9.53 -7.14
C ALA A 156 5.26 9.09 -8.60
N LYS A 157 4.37 8.11 -8.81
CA LYS A 157 4.02 7.68 -10.17
C LYS A 157 3.23 8.76 -10.92
N LYS A 158 2.29 9.44 -10.26
CA LYS A 158 1.56 10.57 -10.87
C LYS A 158 2.51 11.69 -11.30
N GLU A 159 3.48 12.03 -10.47
CA GLU A 159 4.49 13.05 -10.80
C GLU A 159 5.33 12.63 -12.01
N ALA A 160 5.82 11.40 -12.04
CA ALA A 160 6.57 10.87 -13.17
C ALA A 160 5.76 10.91 -14.48
N LEU A 161 4.46 10.59 -14.43
CA LEU A 161 3.58 10.70 -15.61
C LEU A 161 3.38 12.14 -16.05
N PHE A 162 3.33 13.08 -15.11
CA PHE A 162 3.24 14.51 -15.43
C PHE A 162 4.52 15.05 -16.07
N GLU A 163 5.69 14.67 -15.54
CA GLU A 163 6.99 15.01 -16.12
C GLU A 163 7.15 14.46 -17.54
N GLU A 164 6.72 13.22 -17.77
CA GLU A 164 6.70 12.61 -19.11
C GLU A 164 5.81 13.41 -20.08
N PHE A 165 4.66 13.86 -19.62
CA PHE A 165 3.78 14.72 -20.42
C PHE A 165 4.45 16.07 -20.72
N LEU A 166 5.10 16.69 -19.74
CA LEU A 166 5.81 17.97 -19.93
C LEU A 166 6.90 17.84 -21.02
N ALA A 167 7.66 16.75 -21.00
CA ALA A 167 8.68 16.48 -22.03
C ALA A 167 8.06 16.38 -23.45
N LYS A 168 6.85 15.83 -23.58
CA LYS A 168 6.14 15.68 -24.86
C LYS A 168 5.36 16.94 -25.28
N SER A 169 5.13 17.89 -24.40
CA SER A 169 4.29 19.07 -24.66
C SER A 169 4.81 19.95 -25.80
N GLY A 170 6.15 19.98 -25.99
CA GLY A 170 6.78 20.69 -27.11
C GLY A 170 6.43 20.09 -28.46
N GLU A 171 6.40 18.76 -28.59
CA GLU A 171 6.03 18.05 -29.82
C GLU A 171 4.54 18.29 -30.15
N ILE A 172 3.68 18.25 -29.15
CA ILE A 172 2.24 18.56 -29.29
C ILE A 172 2.06 19.98 -29.79
N THR A 173 2.79 20.94 -29.23
CA THR A 173 2.75 22.34 -29.63
C THR A 173 3.21 22.54 -31.08
N ALA A 174 4.31 21.90 -31.47
CA ALA A 174 4.81 21.94 -32.86
C ALA A 174 3.79 21.33 -33.84
N HIS A 175 3.13 20.24 -33.45
CA HIS A 175 2.09 19.59 -34.26
C HIS A 175 0.93 20.55 -34.56
N TYR A 176 0.39 21.23 -33.53
CA TYR A 176 -0.69 22.21 -33.73
C TYR A 176 -0.25 23.44 -34.52
N SER A 177 0.99 23.91 -34.33
CA SER A 177 1.56 24.99 -35.13
C SER A 177 1.54 24.67 -36.62
N LYS A 178 1.93 23.44 -36.96
CA LYS A 178 1.95 22.95 -38.36
C LYS A 178 0.53 22.87 -38.96
N ILE A 179 -0.43 22.33 -38.23
CA ILE A 179 -1.80 22.15 -38.70
C ILE A 179 -2.47 23.49 -38.95
N LEU A 180 -2.25 24.47 -38.07
CA LEU A 180 -2.91 25.78 -38.14
C LEU A 180 -2.17 26.79 -39.03
N GLY A 181 -0.94 26.51 -39.44
CA GLY A 181 -0.06 27.45 -40.12
C GLY A 181 0.25 28.68 -39.25
N LYS A 182 0.24 28.53 -37.93
CA LYS A 182 0.41 29.60 -36.93
C LYS A 182 1.50 29.20 -35.93
N THR A 183 2.09 30.17 -35.26
CA THR A 183 3.02 29.89 -34.16
C THR A 183 2.23 29.65 -32.86
N CYS A 184 2.24 28.42 -32.35
CA CYS A 184 1.60 28.08 -31.08
C CYS A 184 2.63 28.05 -29.92
N ALA A 185 2.18 28.46 -28.75
CA ALA A 185 2.93 28.36 -27.49
C ALA A 185 2.06 27.78 -26.37
N VAL A 186 2.67 27.13 -25.44
CA VAL A 186 1.98 26.64 -24.23
C VAL A 186 1.59 27.85 -23.40
N LYS A 187 0.28 28.00 -23.15
CA LYS A 187 -0.29 29.02 -22.26
C LYS A 187 -0.43 28.48 -20.83
N GLN A 188 -0.91 27.27 -20.69
CA GLN A 188 -1.17 26.66 -19.39
C GLN A 188 -1.12 25.14 -19.49
N ILE A 189 -0.53 24.50 -18.49
CA ILE A 189 -0.64 23.08 -18.22
C ILE A 189 -1.16 22.92 -16.80
N SER A 190 -2.16 22.09 -16.61
CA SER A 190 -2.68 21.76 -15.28
C SER A 190 -3.10 20.30 -15.21
N THR A 191 -2.96 19.71 -14.05
CA THR A 191 -3.48 18.37 -13.76
C THR A 191 -4.85 18.48 -13.11
N LYS A 192 -5.75 17.59 -13.46
CA LYS A 192 -6.99 17.36 -12.70
C LYS A 192 -6.77 16.11 -11.88
N ASP A 193 -6.84 16.25 -10.56
CA ASP A 193 -6.85 15.09 -9.68
C ASP A 193 -8.09 14.25 -9.97
N THR A 194 -7.89 13.16 -10.67
CA THR A 194 -8.84 12.06 -10.70
C THR A 194 -8.62 11.28 -9.41
N SER A 195 -9.27 11.70 -8.33
CA SER A 195 -9.14 11.13 -6.98
C SER A 195 -9.72 9.72 -6.85
N SER A 196 -9.86 9.01 -7.93
CA SER A 196 -10.23 7.59 -7.98
C SER A 196 -9.06 6.70 -8.37
N ALA A 197 -7.89 6.85 -7.71
CA ALA A 197 -7.06 5.68 -7.56
C ALA A 197 -7.89 4.73 -6.70
N GLN A 198 -8.65 3.85 -7.33
CA GLN A 198 -9.18 2.68 -6.66
C GLN A 198 -7.93 1.91 -6.24
N ILE A 199 -7.49 2.14 -4.99
CA ILE A 199 -6.56 1.21 -4.34
C ILE A 199 -7.31 -0.12 -4.44
N PRO A 200 -6.83 -1.09 -5.24
CA PRO A 200 -7.48 -2.38 -5.29
C PRO A 200 -7.50 -2.87 -3.84
N ARG A 201 -8.67 -2.91 -3.24
CA ARG A 201 -8.86 -3.65 -2.00
C ARG A 201 -8.67 -5.09 -2.43
N PHE A 202 -7.43 -5.58 -2.26
CA PHE A 202 -7.13 -6.96 -2.55
C PHE A 202 -8.19 -7.79 -1.85
N ALA A 203 -9.07 -8.42 -2.63
CA ALA A 203 -9.93 -9.45 -2.13
C ALA A 203 -8.98 -10.44 -1.45
N MET A 204 -9.09 -10.58 -0.13
CA MET A 204 -8.40 -11.64 0.59
C MET A 204 -8.66 -12.90 -0.22
N ALA A 205 -7.65 -13.39 -0.93
CA ALA A 205 -7.69 -14.75 -1.42
C ALA A 205 -7.91 -15.57 -0.14
N LYS A 206 -9.13 -16.06 0.01
CA LYS A 206 -9.44 -17.06 1.04
C LYS A 206 -8.50 -18.21 0.74
N ALA A 207 -7.33 -18.18 1.39
CA ALA A 207 -6.49 -19.35 1.48
C ALA A 207 -7.41 -20.42 2.04
N ALA A 208 -7.78 -21.37 1.19
CA ALA A 208 -8.59 -22.50 1.57
C ALA A 208 -7.89 -23.14 2.77
N MET A 209 -8.54 -23.10 3.92
CA MET A 209 -8.14 -23.81 5.12
C MET A 209 -8.30 -25.32 4.85
N ASN A 210 -7.35 -25.89 4.13
CA ASN A 210 -7.10 -27.30 4.15
C ASN A 210 -5.90 -27.52 5.08
N ALA A 211 -6.18 -27.46 6.37
CA ALA A 211 -5.25 -27.84 7.42
C ALA A 211 -5.14 -29.35 7.49
N THR A 212 -4.23 -29.93 6.74
CA THR A 212 -3.59 -31.22 7.01
C THR A 212 -2.28 -31.30 6.24
N ALA A 213 -1.26 -30.61 6.75
CA ALA A 213 0.13 -30.98 6.55
C ALA A 213 0.96 -30.22 7.58
N GLU A 214 1.71 -30.92 8.40
CA GLU A 214 2.88 -30.41 9.10
C GLU A 214 3.94 -30.01 8.06
N ALA A 215 3.63 -28.98 7.27
CA ALA A 215 4.59 -28.34 6.41
C ALA A 215 5.47 -27.44 7.30
N ASP A 216 6.75 -27.54 7.14
CA ASP A 216 7.73 -26.67 7.79
C ASP A 216 7.41 -25.21 7.44
N SER A 217 6.60 -24.56 8.29
CA SER A 217 5.93 -23.27 8.04
C SER A 217 6.86 -22.05 8.17
N THR A 218 8.19 -22.29 8.09
CA THR A 218 9.20 -21.25 8.33
C THR A 218 9.63 -20.49 7.09
N HIS A 219 9.16 -20.86 5.89
CA HIS A 219 9.48 -20.15 4.66
C HIS A 219 8.21 -19.59 4.01
N THR A 220 7.99 -18.30 4.17
CA THR A 220 6.99 -17.57 3.39
C THR A 220 7.62 -17.01 2.12
N LYS A 221 6.91 -17.14 1.01
CA LYS A 221 7.28 -16.48 -0.25
C LYS A 221 6.58 -15.13 -0.32
N ALA A 222 7.23 -14.14 -0.94
CA ALA A 222 6.56 -12.90 -1.27
C ALA A 222 5.32 -13.20 -2.15
N PRO A 223 4.20 -12.49 -1.92
CA PRO A 223 3.03 -12.63 -2.78
C PRO A 223 3.40 -12.17 -4.20
N ILE A 224 2.72 -12.74 -5.20
CA ILE A 224 2.71 -12.14 -6.54
C ILE A 224 1.94 -10.83 -6.38
N SER A 225 2.64 -9.71 -6.45
CA SER A 225 2.00 -8.40 -6.35
C SER A 225 1.39 -8.03 -7.70
N GLU A 226 0.13 -7.61 -7.69
CA GLU A 226 -0.45 -6.95 -8.84
C GLU A 226 -0.05 -5.47 -8.83
N ASP A 227 0.42 -4.98 -9.97
CA ASP A 227 0.72 -3.57 -10.16
C ASP A 227 -0.61 -2.78 -10.13
N ALA A 228 -0.63 -1.62 -9.47
CA ALA A 228 -1.79 -0.74 -9.54
C ALA A 228 -1.71 0.18 -10.74
N GLU A 229 -2.80 0.30 -11.47
CA GLU A 229 -2.93 1.27 -12.53
C GLU A 229 -3.11 2.68 -11.93
N VAL A 230 -2.30 3.61 -12.41
CA VAL A 230 -2.32 5.01 -12.00
C VAL A 230 -2.57 5.87 -13.23
N GLU A 231 -3.59 6.71 -13.16
CA GLU A 231 -3.95 7.62 -14.23
C GLU A 231 -3.92 9.08 -13.75
N ILE A 232 -3.51 9.98 -14.65
CA ILE A 232 -3.68 11.43 -14.48
C ILE A 232 -4.35 12.01 -15.72
N VAL A 233 -5.16 13.06 -15.52
CA VAL A 233 -5.69 13.87 -16.61
C VAL A 233 -4.93 15.19 -16.65
N VAL A 234 -4.25 15.45 -17.76
CA VAL A 234 -3.49 16.68 -17.99
C VAL A 234 -4.25 17.56 -18.98
N ASN A 235 -4.56 18.79 -18.58
CA ASN A 235 -5.16 19.80 -19.44
C ASN A 235 -4.07 20.71 -19.98
N LEU A 236 -3.96 20.78 -21.30
CA LEU A 236 -3.05 21.65 -22.04
C LEU A 236 -3.84 22.73 -22.74
N THR A 237 -3.47 23.97 -22.52
CA THR A 237 -3.99 25.13 -23.26
C THR A 237 -2.85 25.77 -24.05
N LEU A 238 -3.03 25.83 -25.35
CA LEU A 238 -2.13 26.49 -26.29
C LEU A 238 -2.72 27.82 -26.73
N ASN A 239 -1.84 28.77 -27.02
CA ASN A 239 -2.16 30.03 -27.65
C ASN A 239 -1.42 30.14 -28.99
N CYS A 240 -2.15 30.34 -30.10
CA CYS A 240 -1.62 30.35 -31.44
C CYS A 240 -1.87 31.72 -32.12
N LYS A 241 -0.82 32.32 -32.67
CA LYS A 241 -0.84 33.63 -33.33
C LYS A 241 -0.31 33.54 -34.75
#